data_a400ba57980870ffec0b0e6504af6fdd
#
_entry.id   a400ba57980870ffec0b0e6504af6fdd
#
_cell.length_a   1.000
_cell.length_b   1.000
_cell.length_c   1.000
_cell.angle_alpha   90.00
_cell.angle_beta   90.00
_cell.angle_gamma   90.00
#
_symmetry.space_group_name_H-M   'P 1'
#
loop_
_entity.id
_entity.type
_entity.pdbx_description
1 polymer ?
#
loop_
_entity_poly.entity_id
_entity_poly.type
_entity_poly.pdbx_seq_one_letter_code
_entity_poly.pdbx_strand_id
1 'polypeptide(L)'
;MDRHVILERAKTFIYNNARLLDRRRYEYFFEDGSKEAVLEALRAYRNPDGGFGNALEADIRGPHSHPQAVEMALLTMDEIECFDPDLIEGIVRYLRAVTLPEGGLPFGLRNAVEYPHAPWWAVERDDEPSINPTGRIIGLLYKQKAKTDFFGEAWFKRSVAYIWRVLEREKPQGYLDGIQWITFLQNTPERERAEACWPKVDEVLRRPGIPPVVLSFGRCSARGSPLGLRKPLPFFCISPRISS
;
A
#
# COMPACT_ATOMS: atom_id res chain seq x y z
N MET A 1 -9.26 -8.18 -30.49
CA MET A 1 -7.78 -8.01 -30.56
C MET A 1 -7.14 -9.20 -29.85
N ASP A 2 -6.19 -9.84 -30.48
CA ASP A 2 -5.53 -11.03 -29.92
C ASP A 2 -4.82 -10.65 -28.61
N ARG A 3 -4.99 -11.47 -27.57
CA ARG A 3 -4.38 -11.31 -26.24
C ARG A 3 -2.86 -11.21 -26.30
N HIS A 4 -2.23 -12.02 -27.17
CA HIS A 4 -0.80 -12.00 -27.36
C HIS A 4 -0.32 -10.64 -27.85
N VAL A 5 -1.01 -10.06 -28.84
CA VAL A 5 -0.71 -8.72 -29.37
C VAL A 5 -0.83 -7.65 -28.27
N ILE A 6 -1.84 -7.75 -27.39
CA ILE A 6 -2.02 -6.80 -26.28
C ILE A 6 -0.84 -6.86 -25.31
N LEU A 7 -0.42 -8.06 -24.92
CA LEU A 7 0.69 -8.26 -24.00
C LEU A 7 2.03 -7.76 -24.57
N GLU A 8 2.31 -8.03 -25.84
CA GLU A 8 3.54 -7.54 -26.51
C GLU A 8 3.57 -6.00 -26.60
N ARG A 9 2.43 -5.38 -26.90
CA ARG A 9 2.32 -3.91 -26.91
C ARG A 9 2.49 -3.31 -25.52
N ALA A 10 1.89 -3.93 -24.50
CA ALA A 10 2.04 -3.51 -23.10
C ALA A 10 3.50 -3.65 -22.65
N LYS A 11 4.16 -4.76 -22.98
CA LYS A 11 5.59 -4.98 -22.73
C LYS A 11 6.44 -3.87 -23.35
N THR A 12 6.27 -3.63 -24.64
CA THR A 12 6.99 -2.57 -25.36
C THR A 12 6.81 -1.21 -24.70
N PHE A 13 5.57 -0.87 -24.34
CA PHE A 13 5.26 0.38 -23.65
C PHE A 13 5.98 0.49 -22.30
N ILE A 14 5.93 -0.56 -21.47
CA ILE A 14 6.57 -0.59 -20.15
C ILE A 14 8.09 -0.44 -20.29
N TYR A 15 8.73 -1.18 -21.19
CA TYR A 15 10.19 -1.09 -21.37
C TYR A 15 10.65 0.27 -21.91
N ASN A 16 9.83 0.97 -22.68
CA ASN A 16 10.19 2.27 -23.23
C ASN A 16 9.89 3.45 -22.28
N ASN A 17 8.89 3.32 -21.38
CA ASN A 17 8.36 4.48 -20.66
C ASN A 17 8.37 4.33 -19.14
N ALA A 18 8.34 3.11 -18.58
CA ALA A 18 8.17 2.91 -17.16
C ALA A 18 9.50 3.11 -16.38
N ARG A 19 9.36 3.45 -15.09
CA ARG A 19 10.49 3.51 -14.14
C ARG A 19 11.13 2.13 -13.99
N LEU A 20 12.41 2.09 -13.59
CA LEU A 20 13.10 0.82 -13.38
C LEU A 20 12.34 -0.12 -12.44
N LEU A 21 11.81 0.40 -11.33
CA LEU A 21 11.02 -0.39 -10.39
C LEU A 21 9.81 -1.06 -11.07
N ASP A 22 9.07 -0.31 -11.88
CA ASP A 22 7.88 -0.83 -12.56
C ASP A 22 8.24 -1.88 -13.63
N ARG A 23 9.40 -1.72 -14.32
CA ARG A 23 9.93 -2.75 -15.22
C ARG A 23 10.30 -4.02 -14.46
N ARG A 24 10.99 -3.93 -13.31
CA ARG A 24 11.35 -5.08 -12.46
C ARG A 24 10.11 -5.79 -11.90
N ARG A 25 9.05 -5.03 -11.54
CA ARG A 25 7.76 -5.62 -11.16
C ARG A 25 7.10 -6.36 -12.33
N TYR A 26 7.11 -5.76 -13.53
CA TYR A 26 6.63 -6.43 -14.75
C TYR A 26 7.39 -7.73 -15.02
N GLU A 27 8.72 -7.69 -15.02
CA GLU A 27 9.58 -8.89 -15.19
C GLU A 27 9.23 -9.97 -14.15
N TYR A 28 9.04 -9.57 -12.88
CA TYR A 28 8.69 -10.51 -11.81
C TYR A 28 7.35 -11.22 -12.06
N PHE A 29 6.31 -10.50 -12.50
CA PHE A 29 4.97 -11.07 -12.65
C PHE A 29 4.75 -11.78 -14.00
N PHE A 30 5.36 -11.31 -15.06
CA PHE A 30 5.08 -11.75 -16.43
C PHE A 30 6.25 -12.47 -17.12
N GLU A 31 7.46 -12.30 -16.60
CA GLU A 31 8.68 -12.94 -17.10
C GLU A 31 9.35 -13.72 -15.95
N ASP A 32 10.60 -14.04 -16.04
CA ASP A 32 11.30 -14.81 -15.00
C ASP A 32 12.17 -13.91 -14.09
N GLY A 33 11.71 -12.67 -13.84
CA GLY A 33 12.37 -11.73 -12.96
C GLY A 33 12.39 -12.17 -11.50
N SER A 34 13.42 -11.74 -10.75
CA SER A 34 13.58 -12.08 -9.35
C SER A 34 13.01 -11.04 -8.40
N LYS A 35 12.72 -11.45 -7.16
CA LYS A 35 12.32 -10.55 -6.07
C LYS A 35 13.42 -9.56 -5.71
N GLU A 36 14.68 -10.03 -5.74
CA GLU A 36 15.87 -9.25 -5.43
C GLU A 36 16.01 -8.07 -6.37
N ALA A 37 15.77 -8.27 -7.70
CA ALA A 37 15.81 -7.18 -8.67
C ALA A 37 14.75 -6.10 -8.40
N VAL A 38 13.57 -6.49 -7.90
CA VAL A 38 12.53 -5.53 -7.48
C VAL A 38 12.98 -4.77 -6.24
N LEU A 39 13.51 -5.47 -5.23
CA LEU A 39 13.99 -4.85 -3.98
C LEU A 39 15.14 -3.88 -4.24
N GLU A 40 16.12 -4.25 -5.10
CA GLU A 40 17.21 -3.35 -5.47
C GLU A 40 16.71 -2.08 -6.17
N ALA A 41 15.74 -2.21 -7.08
CA ALA A 41 15.13 -1.04 -7.70
C ALA A 41 14.33 -0.18 -6.71
N LEU A 42 13.70 -0.80 -5.70
CA LEU A 42 12.98 -0.11 -4.63
C LEU A 42 13.94 0.69 -3.72
N ARG A 43 15.14 0.17 -3.44
CA ARG A 43 16.15 0.83 -2.60
C ARG A 43 16.55 2.22 -3.13
N ALA A 44 16.46 2.45 -4.43
CA ALA A 44 16.75 3.76 -5.03
C ALA A 44 15.84 4.90 -4.55
N TYR A 45 14.69 4.56 -3.95
CA TYR A 45 13.72 5.53 -3.43
C TYR A 45 13.87 5.75 -1.91
N ARG A 46 14.72 4.99 -1.24
CA ARG A 46 14.95 5.09 0.20
C ARG A 46 15.87 6.25 0.52
N ASN A 47 15.52 6.98 1.57
CA ASN A 47 16.32 8.07 2.12
C ASN A 47 17.15 7.63 3.34
N PRO A 48 18.17 8.43 3.76
CA PRO A 48 18.99 8.13 4.93
C PRO A 48 18.21 8.02 6.25
N ASP A 49 17.05 8.68 6.39
CA ASP A 49 16.17 8.57 7.55
C ASP A 49 15.43 7.22 7.64
N GLY A 50 15.49 6.43 6.57
CA GLY A 50 14.84 5.13 6.42
C GLY A 50 13.46 5.19 5.78
N GLY A 51 12.91 6.38 5.58
CA GLY A 51 11.69 6.59 4.82
C GLY A 51 11.93 6.52 3.30
N PHE A 52 10.87 6.75 2.55
CA PHE A 52 10.87 6.72 1.10
C PHE A 52 10.33 8.02 0.53
N GLY A 53 10.92 8.44 -0.57
CA GLY A 53 10.57 9.65 -1.31
C GLY A 53 10.94 9.50 -2.78
N ASN A 54 11.57 10.53 -3.37
CA ASN A 54 12.13 10.48 -4.72
C ASN A 54 11.11 10.06 -5.79
N ALA A 55 9.85 10.51 -5.65
CA ALA A 55 8.73 10.16 -6.52
C ALA A 55 8.39 8.64 -6.55
N LEU A 56 8.60 7.90 -5.46
CA LEU A 56 8.05 6.55 -5.33
C LEU A 56 6.52 6.60 -5.39
N GLU A 57 5.89 7.51 -4.64
CA GLU A 57 4.51 7.94 -4.94
C GLU A 57 4.56 8.88 -6.14
N ALA A 58 3.95 8.45 -7.25
CA ALA A 58 4.18 9.04 -8.58
C ALA A 58 3.76 10.51 -8.69
N ASP A 59 2.81 10.94 -7.89
CA ASP A 59 2.24 12.29 -7.90
C ASP A 59 2.73 13.17 -6.74
N ILE A 60 3.77 12.72 -6.01
CA ILE A 60 4.59 13.52 -5.09
C ILE A 60 6.04 13.44 -5.57
N ARG A 61 6.50 14.47 -6.28
CA ARG A 61 7.79 14.45 -6.98
C ARG A 61 8.98 14.90 -6.13
N GLY A 62 8.75 15.20 -4.85
CA GLY A 62 9.81 15.64 -3.93
C GLY A 62 10.80 14.53 -3.56
N PRO A 63 12.04 14.90 -3.16
CA PRO A 63 13.03 13.93 -2.69
C PRO A 63 12.75 13.45 -1.25
N HIS A 64 12.03 14.24 -0.47
CA HIS A 64 11.81 13.98 0.96
C HIS A 64 11.01 12.73 1.24
N SER A 65 11.28 12.09 2.36
CA SER A 65 10.49 10.96 2.84
C SER A 65 9.05 11.38 3.14
N HIS A 66 8.11 10.56 2.71
CA HIS A 66 6.69 10.82 2.86
C HIS A 66 5.94 9.54 3.29
N PRO A 67 4.96 9.61 4.21
CA PRO A 67 4.21 8.43 4.64
C PRO A 67 3.56 7.65 3.48
N GLN A 68 3.04 8.33 2.46
CA GLN A 68 2.47 7.69 1.26
C GLN A 68 3.54 6.91 0.46
N ALA A 69 4.76 7.44 0.35
CA ALA A 69 5.85 6.71 -0.30
C ALA A 69 6.28 5.47 0.50
N VAL A 70 6.21 5.54 1.85
CA VAL A 70 6.41 4.35 2.71
C VAL A 70 5.31 3.32 2.49
N GLU A 71 4.05 3.74 2.34
CA GLU A 71 2.95 2.86 1.96
C GLU A 71 3.25 2.14 0.63
N MET A 72 3.71 2.87 -0.39
CA MET A 72 4.08 2.29 -1.68
C MET A 72 5.23 1.29 -1.58
N ALA A 73 6.22 1.56 -0.72
CA ALA A 73 7.32 0.62 -0.48
C ALA A 73 6.83 -0.69 0.15
N LEU A 74 5.98 -0.60 1.19
CA LEU A 74 5.37 -1.76 1.84
C LEU A 74 4.48 -2.55 0.88
N LEU A 75 3.69 -1.88 0.05
CA LEU A 75 2.87 -2.50 -0.99
C LEU A 75 3.72 -3.24 -2.03
N THR A 76 4.82 -2.64 -2.47
CA THR A 76 5.74 -3.28 -3.41
C THR A 76 6.34 -4.56 -2.83
N MET A 77 6.77 -4.55 -1.57
CA MET A 77 7.28 -5.73 -0.87
C MET A 77 6.19 -6.79 -0.67
N ASP A 78 4.97 -6.37 -0.38
CA ASP A 78 3.82 -7.27 -0.23
C ASP A 78 3.43 -7.95 -1.55
N GLU A 79 3.42 -7.21 -2.67
CA GLU A 79 3.13 -7.75 -4.01
C GLU A 79 4.05 -8.90 -4.41
N ILE A 80 5.34 -8.78 -4.08
CA ILE A 80 6.33 -9.83 -4.38
C ILE A 80 6.44 -10.87 -3.26
N GLU A 81 5.62 -10.77 -2.21
CA GLU A 81 5.69 -11.62 -1.00
C GLU A 81 7.12 -11.71 -0.42
N CYS A 82 7.77 -10.56 -0.30
CA CYS A 82 9.14 -10.47 0.21
C CYS A 82 9.36 -9.18 1.00
N PHE A 83 9.20 -9.25 2.31
CA PHE A 83 9.53 -8.15 3.21
C PHE A 83 11.00 -8.24 3.61
N ASP A 84 11.80 -7.32 3.08
CA ASP A 84 13.24 -7.24 3.37
C ASP A 84 13.47 -6.65 4.77
N PRO A 85 14.22 -7.35 5.66
CA PRO A 85 14.40 -6.90 7.05
C PRO A 85 15.09 -5.54 7.19
N ASP A 86 16.06 -5.21 6.31
CA ASP A 86 16.76 -3.92 6.34
C ASP A 86 15.85 -2.76 5.90
N LEU A 87 15.00 -2.99 4.88
CA LEU A 87 14.00 -2.00 4.47
C LEU A 87 12.95 -1.79 5.56
N ILE A 88 12.46 -2.86 6.19
CA ILE A 88 11.51 -2.77 7.32
C ILE A 88 12.13 -2.03 8.50
N GLU A 89 13.39 -2.27 8.84
CA GLU A 89 14.07 -1.54 9.92
C GLU A 89 14.15 -0.04 9.64
N GLY A 90 14.51 0.33 8.41
CA GLY A 90 14.49 1.73 7.98
C GLY A 90 13.11 2.36 8.09
N ILE A 91 12.09 1.69 7.57
CA ILE A 91 10.69 2.14 7.65
C ILE A 91 10.27 2.35 9.11
N VAL A 92 10.55 1.39 9.98
CA VAL A 92 10.22 1.50 11.42
C VAL A 92 10.92 2.69 12.06
N ARG A 93 12.21 2.93 11.75
CA ARG A 93 12.94 4.09 12.23
C ARG A 93 12.29 5.40 11.79
N TYR A 94 11.92 5.54 10.52
CA TYR A 94 11.22 6.70 9.99
C TYR A 94 9.85 6.89 10.65
N LEU A 95 9.01 5.85 10.68
CA LEU A 95 7.67 5.93 11.25
C LEU A 95 7.68 6.28 12.74
N ARG A 96 8.67 5.79 13.50
CA ARG A 96 8.86 6.17 14.91
C ARG A 96 9.09 7.67 15.08
N ALA A 97 9.79 8.30 14.14
CA ALA A 97 10.08 9.74 14.17
C ALA A 97 8.91 10.63 13.75
N VAL A 98 8.05 10.14 12.82
CA VAL A 98 6.98 10.96 12.21
C VAL A 98 5.58 10.63 12.72
N THR A 99 5.43 9.59 13.55
CA THR A 99 4.14 9.29 14.19
C THR A 99 3.75 10.42 15.13
N LEU A 100 2.54 10.91 14.96
CA LEU A 100 1.99 12.02 15.75
C LEU A 100 1.79 11.63 17.24
N PRO A 101 1.77 12.60 18.16
CA PRO A 101 1.60 12.32 19.59
C PRO A 101 0.33 11.51 19.92
N GLU A 102 -0.77 11.79 19.24
CA GLU A 102 -2.07 11.09 19.37
C GLU A 102 -2.07 9.70 18.70
N GLY A 103 -0.98 9.33 18.01
CA GLY A 103 -0.87 8.17 17.13
C GLY A 103 -1.34 8.47 15.71
N GLY A 104 -0.95 7.59 14.77
CA GLY A 104 -1.23 7.77 13.35
C GLY A 104 -0.24 8.69 12.65
N LEU A 105 -0.41 8.81 11.34
CA LEU A 105 0.43 9.56 10.41
C LEU A 105 -0.39 10.64 9.73
N PRO A 106 0.20 11.78 9.35
CA PRO A 106 -0.51 12.78 8.56
C PRO A 106 -0.83 12.23 7.16
N PHE A 107 -1.91 12.75 6.56
CA PHE A 107 -2.27 12.44 5.18
C PHE A 107 -1.20 12.87 4.20
N GLY A 108 -0.72 14.09 4.33
CA GLY A 108 0.33 14.70 3.52
C GLY A 108 1.27 15.53 4.39
N LEU A 109 2.40 15.94 3.81
CA LEU A 109 3.36 16.82 4.46
C LEU A 109 3.38 18.16 3.72
N ARG A 110 3.47 19.27 4.45
CA ARG A 110 3.47 20.62 3.88
C ARG A 110 4.60 20.88 2.89
N ASN A 111 5.75 20.21 3.04
CA ASN A 111 6.84 20.32 2.10
C ASN A 111 6.59 19.69 0.72
N ALA A 112 5.49 18.97 0.53
CA ALA A 112 5.12 18.42 -0.77
C ALA A 112 4.92 19.52 -1.82
N VAL A 113 4.47 20.72 -1.42
CA VAL A 113 4.23 21.86 -2.33
C VAL A 113 5.51 22.50 -2.89
N GLU A 114 6.67 22.19 -2.34
CA GLU A 114 7.97 22.69 -2.84
C GLU A 114 8.37 22.05 -4.18
N TYR A 115 7.69 20.96 -4.57
CA TYR A 115 7.99 20.17 -5.76
C TYR A 115 6.69 19.91 -6.56
N PRO A 116 6.79 19.50 -7.83
CA PRO A 116 5.61 19.12 -8.59
C PRO A 116 4.79 18.02 -7.87
N HIS A 117 3.53 18.27 -7.66
CA HIS A 117 2.62 17.41 -6.92
C HIS A 117 1.19 17.51 -7.44
N ALA A 118 0.37 16.51 -7.17
CA ALA A 118 -1.06 16.59 -7.46
C ALA A 118 -1.78 17.52 -6.45
N PRO A 119 -2.87 18.19 -6.85
CA PRO A 119 -3.52 19.21 -6.02
C PRO A 119 -3.92 18.76 -4.61
N TRP A 120 -4.25 17.50 -4.41
CA TRP A 120 -4.65 16.96 -3.11
C TRP A 120 -3.50 16.81 -2.10
N TRP A 121 -2.23 16.96 -2.54
CA TRP A 121 -1.07 16.97 -1.66
C TRP A 121 -0.73 18.36 -1.10
N ALA A 122 -1.41 19.40 -1.56
CA ALA A 122 -1.30 20.76 -1.02
C ALA A 122 -2.08 20.87 0.30
N VAL A 123 -1.54 20.27 1.36
CA VAL A 123 -2.15 20.27 2.69
C VAL A 123 -1.75 21.51 3.48
N GLU A 124 -2.71 22.11 4.20
CA GLU A 124 -2.45 23.25 5.08
C GLU A 124 -1.80 22.83 6.41
N ARG A 125 -2.10 21.58 6.84
CA ARG A 125 -1.64 21.02 8.11
C ARG A 125 -1.09 19.62 7.92
N ASP A 126 -0.07 19.28 8.69
CA ASP A 126 0.56 17.98 8.77
C ASP A 126 0.73 17.47 10.22
N ASP A 127 -0.04 18.06 11.13
CA ASP A 127 -0.07 17.75 12.56
C ASP A 127 -1.37 17.01 12.99
N GLU A 128 -2.20 16.60 12.02
CA GLU A 128 -3.41 15.82 12.26
C GLU A 128 -3.28 14.41 11.66
N PRO A 129 -3.63 13.36 12.42
CA PRO A 129 -3.54 12.00 11.93
C PRO A 129 -4.66 11.69 10.94
N SER A 130 -4.34 10.92 9.91
CA SER A 130 -5.28 10.41 8.93
C SER A 130 -5.27 8.89 8.88
N ILE A 131 -6.46 8.28 8.65
CA ILE A 131 -6.54 6.84 8.43
C ILE A 131 -5.77 6.44 7.16
N ASN A 132 -5.74 7.30 6.16
CA ASN A 132 -4.90 7.19 4.97
C ASN A 132 -3.61 8.01 5.17
N PRO A 133 -2.41 7.44 5.24
CA PRO A 133 -2.04 6.03 4.95
C PRO A 133 -1.91 5.13 6.20
N THR A 134 -2.26 5.60 7.39
CA THR A 134 -1.97 4.91 8.66
C THR A 134 -2.50 3.49 8.68
N GLY A 135 -3.74 3.26 8.22
CA GLY A 135 -4.40 1.97 8.27
C GLY A 135 -3.66 0.89 7.51
N ARG A 136 -3.27 1.17 6.27
CA ARG A 136 -2.57 0.22 5.42
C ARG A 136 -1.12 -0.01 5.88
N ILE A 137 -0.41 1.04 6.26
CA ILE A 137 0.95 0.92 6.79
C ILE A 137 0.97 -0.01 8.00
N ILE A 138 0.14 0.24 9.00
CA ILE A 138 0.08 -0.61 10.22
C ILE A 138 -0.41 -2.02 9.89
N GLY A 139 -1.39 -2.17 8.99
CA GLY A 139 -1.85 -3.46 8.52
C GLY A 139 -0.76 -4.28 7.84
N LEU A 140 0.04 -3.67 6.96
CA LEU A 140 1.17 -4.33 6.29
C LEU A 140 2.32 -4.65 7.26
N LEU A 141 2.55 -3.78 8.26
CA LEU A 141 3.51 -4.07 9.33
C LEU A 141 3.07 -5.25 10.20
N TYR A 142 1.78 -5.47 10.42
CA TYR A 142 1.28 -6.70 11.04
C TYR A 142 1.44 -7.93 10.13
N LYS A 143 1.25 -7.76 8.81
CA LYS A 143 1.35 -8.85 7.84
C LYS A 143 2.76 -9.41 7.70
N GLN A 144 3.77 -8.54 7.68
CA GLN A 144 5.17 -8.93 7.53
C GLN A 144 5.65 -9.72 8.76
N LYS A 145 6.59 -10.64 8.56
CA LYS A 145 7.20 -11.46 9.62
C LYS A 145 8.70 -11.27 9.73
N ALA A 146 9.27 -10.38 8.92
CA ALA A 146 10.70 -10.14 8.86
C ALA A 146 11.23 -9.48 10.15
N LYS A 147 10.41 -8.62 10.78
CA LYS A 147 10.77 -7.92 12.02
C LYS A 147 9.50 -7.59 12.82
N THR A 148 9.48 -7.91 14.12
CA THR A 148 8.28 -7.77 14.97
C THR A 148 8.55 -7.14 16.34
N ASP A 149 9.80 -6.84 16.65
CA ASP A 149 10.26 -6.31 17.93
C ASP A 149 9.64 -4.95 18.29
N PHE A 150 9.27 -4.15 17.28
CA PHE A 150 8.65 -2.84 17.47
C PHE A 150 7.15 -2.88 17.83
N PHE A 151 6.48 -4.00 17.77
CA PHE A 151 5.03 -4.08 18.09
C PHE A 151 4.73 -3.66 19.55
N GLY A 152 5.73 -3.82 20.44
CA GLY A 152 5.65 -3.37 21.82
C GLY A 152 5.87 -1.88 22.03
N GLU A 153 6.36 -1.15 21.05
CA GLU A 153 6.74 0.26 21.16
C GLU A 153 5.54 1.21 21.24
N ALA A 154 5.73 2.33 21.91
CA ALA A 154 4.66 3.30 22.18
C ALA A 154 4.06 3.92 20.91
N TRP A 155 4.90 4.26 19.91
CA TRP A 155 4.43 4.83 18.65
C TRP A 155 3.49 3.87 17.88
N PHE A 156 3.86 2.58 17.85
CA PHE A 156 3.08 1.56 17.16
C PHE A 156 1.74 1.34 17.87
N LYS A 157 1.77 1.17 19.20
CA LYS A 157 0.55 1.02 20.03
C LYS A 157 -0.39 2.21 19.90
N ARG A 158 0.15 3.44 19.89
CA ARG A 158 -0.67 4.64 19.69
C ARG A 158 -1.31 4.67 18.30
N SER A 159 -0.57 4.29 17.26
CA SER A 159 -1.10 4.21 15.89
C SER A 159 -2.21 3.17 15.77
N VAL A 160 -2.04 2.00 16.39
CA VAL A 160 -3.09 0.97 16.47
C VAL A 160 -4.32 1.50 17.21
N ALA A 161 -4.13 2.16 18.35
CA ALA A 161 -5.23 2.75 19.13
C ALA A 161 -5.96 3.85 18.33
N TYR A 162 -5.23 4.66 17.57
CA TYR A 162 -5.82 5.65 16.66
C TYR A 162 -6.72 4.98 15.62
N ILE A 163 -6.23 3.95 14.93
CA ILE A 163 -7.01 3.22 13.91
C ILE A 163 -8.30 2.67 14.53
N TRP A 164 -8.22 1.99 15.67
CA TRP A 164 -9.41 1.45 16.33
C TRP A 164 -10.42 2.53 16.70
N ARG A 165 -9.94 3.68 17.19
CA ARG A 165 -10.81 4.82 17.53
C ARG A 165 -11.58 5.32 16.30
N VAL A 166 -10.93 5.38 15.12
CA VAL A 166 -11.57 5.73 13.85
C VAL A 166 -12.59 4.66 13.45
N LEU A 167 -12.18 3.39 13.41
CA LEU A 167 -13.01 2.28 12.97
C LEU A 167 -14.29 2.10 13.81
N GLU A 168 -14.22 2.37 15.11
CA GLU A 168 -15.37 2.24 16.01
C GLU A 168 -16.35 3.40 15.88
N ARG A 169 -15.87 4.61 15.67
CA ARG A 169 -16.67 5.84 15.69
C ARG A 169 -17.16 6.27 14.31
N GLU A 170 -16.48 5.91 13.27
CA GLU A 170 -16.69 6.43 11.93
C GLU A 170 -17.13 5.33 10.94
N LYS A 171 -17.41 5.75 9.71
CA LYS A 171 -17.53 4.91 8.52
C LYS A 171 -16.52 5.39 7.49
N PRO A 172 -15.95 4.51 6.65
CA PRO A 172 -15.07 4.94 5.57
C PRO A 172 -15.76 6.00 4.69
N GLN A 173 -15.07 7.09 4.38
CA GLN A 173 -15.64 8.18 3.58
C GLN A 173 -15.65 7.87 2.09
N GLY A 174 -14.94 6.82 1.66
CA GLY A 174 -14.85 6.41 0.27
C GLY A 174 -13.96 5.21 0.08
N TYR A 175 -13.61 4.97 -1.18
CA TYR A 175 -12.78 3.82 -1.57
C TYR A 175 -11.40 3.85 -0.91
N LEU A 176 -10.73 5.01 -0.87
CA LEU A 176 -9.38 5.12 -0.30
C LEU A 176 -9.36 4.79 1.18
N ASP A 177 -10.30 5.31 1.97
CA ASP A 177 -10.42 4.93 3.38
C ASP A 177 -10.77 3.44 3.52
N GLY A 178 -11.67 2.94 2.67
CA GLY A 178 -12.08 1.55 2.68
C GLY A 178 -10.91 0.59 2.54
N ILE A 179 -9.98 0.84 1.63
CA ILE A 179 -8.78 -0.02 1.46
C ILE A 179 -7.82 0.07 2.65
N GLN A 180 -7.73 1.20 3.33
CA GLN A 180 -6.95 1.34 4.57
C GLN A 180 -7.53 0.45 5.68
N TRP A 181 -8.86 0.52 5.88
CA TRP A 181 -9.58 -0.30 6.84
C TRP A 181 -9.42 -1.79 6.54
N ILE A 182 -9.66 -2.19 5.28
CA ILE A 182 -9.54 -3.59 4.84
C ILE A 182 -8.16 -4.14 5.18
N THR A 183 -7.09 -3.44 4.81
CA THR A 183 -5.73 -3.93 5.02
C THR A 183 -5.42 -4.08 6.51
N PHE A 184 -5.87 -3.14 7.36
CA PHE A 184 -5.69 -3.26 8.80
C PHE A 184 -6.51 -4.42 9.38
N LEU A 185 -7.80 -4.51 9.08
CA LEU A 185 -8.70 -5.54 9.60
C LEU A 185 -8.28 -6.96 9.20
N GLN A 186 -7.74 -7.13 7.99
CA GLN A 186 -7.23 -8.42 7.53
C GLN A 186 -6.00 -8.90 8.30
N ASN A 187 -5.19 -7.99 8.84
CA ASN A 187 -3.87 -8.32 9.36
C ASN A 187 -3.71 -8.10 10.88
N THR A 188 -4.62 -7.37 11.51
CA THR A 188 -4.59 -7.18 12.97
C THR A 188 -4.73 -8.50 13.73
N PRO A 189 -4.03 -8.69 14.86
CA PRO A 189 -4.23 -9.86 15.73
C PRO A 189 -5.57 -9.87 16.47
N GLU A 190 -6.24 -8.72 16.61
CA GLU A 190 -7.51 -8.55 17.33
C GLU A 190 -8.71 -8.99 16.47
N ARG A 191 -8.84 -10.29 16.19
CA ARG A 191 -9.78 -10.86 15.21
C ARG A 191 -11.24 -10.57 15.53
N GLU A 192 -11.67 -10.78 16.78
CA GLU A 192 -13.06 -10.54 17.19
C GLU A 192 -13.47 -9.08 16.98
N ARG A 193 -12.58 -8.16 17.35
CA ARG A 193 -12.78 -6.72 17.15
C ARG A 193 -12.83 -6.33 15.68
N ALA A 194 -12.02 -6.99 14.85
CA ALA A 194 -12.03 -6.80 13.41
C ALA A 194 -13.35 -7.27 12.79
N GLU A 195 -13.87 -8.44 13.19
CA GLU A 195 -15.14 -8.98 12.70
C GLU A 195 -16.31 -8.01 12.93
N ALA A 196 -16.33 -7.32 14.06
CA ALA A 196 -17.34 -6.31 14.36
C ALA A 196 -17.34 -5.09 13.42
N CYS A 197 -16.19 -4.81 12.75
CA CYS A 197 -16.05 -3.67 11.86
C CYS A 197 -16.36 -3.97 10.38
N TRP A 198 -16.31 -5.24 9.96
CA TRP A 198 -16.55 -5.61 8.56
C TRP A 198 -17.88 -5.14 7.97
N PRO A 199 -19.03 -5.15 8.69
CA PRO A 199 -20.29 -4.65 8.15
C PRO A 199 -20.22 -3.19 7.68
N LYS A 200 -19.45 -2.34 8.36
CA LYS A 200 -19.26 -0.93 7.96
C LYS A 200 -18.50 -0.81 6.62
N VAL A 201 -17.50 -1.67 6.42
CA VAL A 201 -16.73 -1.72 5.17
C VAL A 201 -17.61 -2.19 4.03
N ASP A 202 -18.37 -3.28 4.24
CA ASP A 202 -19.27 -3.85 3.24
C ASP A 202 -20.36 -2.85 2.80
N GLU A 203 -20.92 -2.09 3.73
CA GLU A 203 -21.87 -1.00 3.42
C GLU A 203 -21.28 0.02 2.44
N VAL A 204 -20.03 0.45 2.64
CA VAL A 204 -19.38 1.43 1.78
C VAL A 204 -19.03 0.85 0.42
N LEU A 205 -18.52 -0.37 0.38
CA LEU A 205 -18.15 -1.03 -0.88
C LEU A 205 -19.34 -1.34 -1.78
N ARG A 206 -20.56 -1.39 -1.22
CA ARG A 206 -21.81 -1.59 -1.99
C ARG A 206 -22.44 -0.29 -2.51
N ARG A 207 -21.88 0.89 -2.17
CA ARG A 207 -22.44 2.17 -2.64
C ARG A 207 -22.34 2.29 -4.16
N PRO A 208 -23.35 2.87 -4.83
CA PRO A 208 -23.28 3.19 -6.25
C PRO A 208 -22.06 4.07 -6.56
N GLY A 209 -21.35 3.76 -7.63
CA GLY A 209 -20.15 4.51 -8.06
C GLY A 209 -18.83 4.04 -7.42
N ILE A 210 -18.87 3.15 -6.44
CA ILE A 210 -17.65 2.45 -6.00
C ILE A 210 -17.46 1.23 -6.88
N PRO A 211 -16.28 1.05 -7.53
CA PRO A 211 -16.01 -0.15 -8.30
C PRO A 211 -16.22 -1.40 -7.45
N PRO A 212 -16.85 -2.46 -7.96
CA PRO A 212 -17.05 -3.69 -7.21
C PRO A 212 -15.68 -4.27 -6.83
N VAL A 213 -15.34 -4.18 -5.56
CA VAL A 213 -14.14 -4.83 -5.00
C VAL A 213 -14.53 -6.26 -4.66
N VAL A 214 -14.06 -7.20 -5.44
CA VAL A 214 -14.15 -8.62 -5.06
C VAL A 214 -12.99 -8.90 -4.11
N LEU A 215 -13.30 -8.96 -2.83
CA LEU A 215 -12.39 -9.50 -1.82
C LEU A 215 -12.29 -11.02 -2.05
N SER A 216 -11.42 -11.46 -2.95
CA SER A 216 -11.08 -12.86 -3.01
C SER A 216 -10.09 -13.17 -1.87
N PHE A 217 -10.55 -13.87 -0.84
CA PHE A 217 -9.70 -14.44 0.21
C PHE A 217 -8.87 -15.63 -0.30
N GLY A 218 -8.40 -15.58 -1.53
CA GLY A 218 -7.63 -16.64 -2.16
C GLY A 218 -6.58 -16.08 -3.08
N ARG A 219 -5.42 -16.71 -3.08
CA ARG A 219 -4.39 -16.45 -4.10
C ARG A 219 -5.03 -16.68 -5.47
N CYS A 220 -5.01 -15.65 -6.31
CA CYS A 220 -5.29 -15.86 -7.73
C CYS A 220 -4.19 -16.80 -8.25
N SER A 221 -4.53 -18.07 -8.50
CA SER A 221 -3.50 -19.02 -8.96
C SER A 221 -2.96 -18.53 -10.30
N ALA A 222 -1.63 -18.51 -10.44
CA ALA A 222 -0.99 -18.11 -11.69
C ALA A 222 -1.41 -19.02 -12.87
N ARG A 223 -1.79 -20.27 -12.58
CA ARG A 223 -2.32 -21.22 -13.56
C ARG A 223 -3.76 -20.85 -13.91
N GLY A 224 -3.94 -20.43 -15.15
CA GLY A 224 -5.26 -20.05 -15.68
C GLY A 224 -5.64 -18.59 -15.44
N SER A 225 -4.72 -17.74 -14.99
CA SER A 225 -4.96 -16.29 -14.91
C SER A 225 -5.30 -15.73 -16.30
N PRO A 226 -6.43 -15.03 -16.45
CA PRO A 226 -6.78 -14.36 -17.72
C PRO A 226 -5.77 -13.29 -18.12
N LEU A 227 -4.88 -12.88 -17.21
CA LEU A 227 -3.87 -11.85 -17.43
C LEU A 227 -2.49 -12.39 -17.85
N GLY A 228 -2.31 -13.72 -17.98
CA GLY A 228 -1.02 -14.31 -18.37
C GLY A 228 0.07 -14.20 -17.29
N LEU A 229 -0.30 -14.04 -16.05
CA LEU A 229 0.62 -13.97 -14.92
C LEU A 229 1.41 -15.30 -14.78
N ARG A 230 2.70 -15.22 -14.59
CA ARG A 230 3.54 -16.36 -14.21
C ARG A 230 3.56 -16.61 -12.70
N LYS A 231 3.29 -15.57 -11.91
CA LYS A 231 3.20 -15.62 -10.46
C LYS A 231 1.86 -15.06 -9.98
N PRO A 232 1.30 -15.53 -8.85
CA PRO A 232 0.06 -14.98 -8.31
C PRO A 232 0.25 -13.53 -7.91
N LEU A 233 -0.71 -12.68 -8.26
CA LEU A 233 -0.80 -11.34 -7.66
C LEU A 233 -1.35 -11.50 -6.24
N PRO A 234 -0.68 -10.96 -5.22
CA PRO A 234 -1.17 -10.98 -3.84
C PRO A 234 -2.36 -10.03 -3.60
N PHE A 235 -2.73 -9.25 -4.60
CA PHE A 235 -3.71 -8.17 -4.50
C PHE A 235 -5.00 -8.43 -5.26
N PHE A 236 -6.08 -7.95 -4.64
CA PHE A 236 -7.42 -7.66 -5.16
C PHE A 236 -7.63 -8.03 -6.62
N CYS A 237 -8.10 -9.22 -6.87
CA CYS A 237 -8.72 -9.52 -8.14
C CYS A 237 -9.99 -8.68 -8.24
N ILE A 238 -9.91 -7.53 -8.87
CA ILE A 238 -11.09 -6.79 -9.31
C ILE A 238 -11.66 -7.63 -10.45
N SER A 239 -12.58 -8.52 -10.14
CA SER A 239 -13.38 -9.19 -11.16
C SER A 239 -14.65 -8.37 -11.35
N PRO A 240 -14.89 -7.79 -12.53
CA PRO A 240 -16.20 -7.25 -12.81
C PRO A 240 -17.18 -8.43 -12.74
N ARG A 241 -18.15 -8.36 -11.84
CA ARG A 241 -19.34 -9.22 -11.97
C ARG A 241 -20.02 -8.85 -13.28
N ILE A 242 -19.86 -9.69 -14.29
CA ILE A 242 -20.74 -9.68 -15.43
C ILE A 242 -22.06 -10.20 -14.86
N SER A 243 -23.01 -9.27 -14.63
CA SER A 243 -24.38 -9.62 -14.34
C SER A 243 -24.93 -10.31 -15.57
N SER A 244 -25.18 -11.62 -15.45
CA SER A 244 -26.03 -12.38 -16.34
C SER A 244 -27.48 -11.93 -16.21
#